data_a7ad91b6936a9465e7a0dd7f001cc414
#
_entry.id   a7ad91b6936a9465e7a0dd7f001cc414
#
_cell.length_a   1.000
_cell.length_b   1.000
_cell.length_c   1.000
_cell.angle_alpha   90.00
_cell.angle_beta   90.00
_cell.angle_gamma   90.00
#
_symmetry.space_group_name_H-M   'P 1'
#
loop_
_entity.id
_entity.type
_entity.pdbx_description
1 polymer ?
#
loop_
_entity_poly.entity_id
_entity_poly.type
_entity_poly.pdbx_seq_one_letter_code
_entity_poly.pdbx_strand_id
1 'polypeptide(L)'
;MKTKSVITLVVVILLLAVLAVFSLGVTGKGVTIGITRFKPWYENVKLGMDIKGGVTVIYEAKEKEGSDFDAGIKRIITIFENRLSSKGYSDVSITQQGTNRIRVEIADVASVSDVSSLLGTPGKLEFRDDEGNVICTGDQLKSATYLGQDGSDYVVSIAFDSDGTKSFAEATKKAL
;
A
#
# COMPACT_ATOMS: atom_id res chain seq x y z
N MET A 1 -55.17 26.68 -18.34
CA MET A 1 -54.10 26.69 -17.33
C MET A 1 -53.74 25.29 -16.78
N LYS A 2 -54.65 24.36 -16.69
CA LYS A 2 -54.40 23.00 -16.09
C LYS A 2 -53.43 22.10 -16.88
N THR A 3 -53.46 22.17 -18.23
CA THR A 3 -52.57 21.32 -19.08
C THR A 3 -51.09 21.64 -18.97
N LYS A 4 -50.71 22.92 -18.91
CA LYS A 4 -49.30 23.33 -18.74
C LYS A 4 -48.74 22.86 -17.39
N SER A 5 -49.55 22.97 -16.31
CA SER A 5 -49.16 22.52 -14.98
C SER A 5 -48.97 21.01 -14.91
N VAL A 6 -49.82 20.24 -15.61
CA VAL A 6 -49.68 18.77 -15.68
C VAL A 6 -48.43 18.38 -16.45
N ILE A 7 -48.14 19.02 -17.57
CA ILE A 7 -46.92 18.77 -18.36
C ILE A 7 -45.68 19.07 -17.52
N THR A 8 -45.65 20.22 -16.82
CA THR A 8 -44.52 20.58 -15.94
C THR A 8 -44.32 19.52 -14.83
N LEU A 9 -45.39 19.03 -14.22
CA LEU A 9 -45.34 18.02 -13.18
C LEU A 9 -44.77 16.70 -13.72
N VAL A 10 -45.22 16.27 -14.89
CA VAL A 10 -44.70 15.05 -15.56
C VAL A 10 -43.22 15.19 -15.88
N VAL A 11 -42.77 16.34 -16.39
CA VAL A 11 -41.35 16.60 -16.68
C VAL A 11 -40.51 16.54 -15.41
N VAL A 12 -40.98 17.14 -14.31
CA VAL A 12 -40.26 17.11 -13.02
C VAL A 12 -40.16 15.67 -12.47
N ILE A 13 -41.22 14.88 -12.55
CA ILE A 13 -41.19 13.47 -12.11
C ILE A 13 -40.22 12.69 -12.95
N LEU A 14 -40.19 12.87 -14.26
CA LEU A 14 -39.30 12.19 -15.17
C LEU A 14 -37.83 12.56 -14.88
N LEU A 15 -37.56 13.82 -14.62
CA LEU A 15 -36.21 14.30 -14.26
C LEU A 15 -35.74 13.72 -12.93
N LEU A 16 -36.64 13.66 -11.91
CA LEU A 16 -36.33 13.03 -10.63
C LEU A 16 -36.10 11.51 -10.78
N ALA A 17 -36.87 10.83 -11.63
CA ALA A 17 -36.65 9.42 -11.93
C ALA A 17 -35.30 9.15 -12.58
N VAL A 18 -34.89 10.00 -13.55
CA VAL A 18 -33.57 9.92 -14.18
C VAL A 18 -32.46 10.16 -13.14
N LEU A 19 -32.60 11.18 -12.30
CA LEU A 19 -31.64 11.46 -11.21
C LEU A 19 -31.54 10.27 -10.23
N ALA A 20 -32.68 9.67 -9.86
CA ALA A 20 -32.70 8.51 -8.99
C ALA A 20 -31.98 7.29 -9.60
N VAL A 21 -32.18 7.03 -10.91
CA VAL A 21 -31.49 5.96 -11.65
C VAL A 21 -29.97 6.19 -11.66
N PHE A 22 -29.54 7.42 -11.92
CA PHE A 22 -28.09 7.73 -11.91
C PHE A 22 -27.49 7.69 -10.51
N SER A 23 -28.23 8.11 -9.48
CA SER A 23 -27.76 8.14 -8.10
C SER A 23 -27.69 6.76 -7.45
N LEU A 24 -28.76 5.96 -7.58
CA LEU A 24 -28.90 4.65 -6.93
C LEU A 24 -28.49 3.48 -7.84
N GLY A 25 -28.38 3.72 -9.13
CA GLY A 25 -28.22 2.66 -10.12
C GLY A 25 -29.51 1.87 -10.37
N VAL A 26 -29.50 1.05 -11.42
CA VAL A 26 -30.60 0.11 -11.68
C VAL A 26 -30.32 -1.17 -10.87
N THR A 27 -31.21 -1.50 -9.93
CA THR A 27 -31.09 -2.71 -9.07
C THR A 27 -29.80 -2.76 -8.23
N GLY A 28 -29.28 -1.60 -7.77
CA GLY A 28 -28.06 -1.58 -6.95
C GLY A 28 -26.76 -1.82 -7.71
N LYS A 29 -26.81 -1.89 -9.04
CA LYS A 29 -25.63 -1.97 -9.91
C LYS A 29 -25.53 -0.67 -10.70
N GLY A 30 -24.31 -0.12 -10.83
CA GLY A 30 -24.11 1.12 -11.59
C GLY A 30 -24.68 1.07 -13.00
N VAL A 31 -24.92 2.23 -13.58
CA VAL A 31 -25.45 2.38 -14.95
C VAL A 31 -24.28 2.41 -15.92
N THR A 32 -24.33 1.55 -16.96
CA THR A 32 -23.30 1.54 -18.02
C THR A 32 -23.88 2.17 -19.27
N ILE A 33 -23.24 3.24 -19.77
CA ILE A 33 -23.61 3.90 -21.02
C ILE A 33 -22.39 3.83 -21.94
N GLY A 34 -22.49 3.03 -23.00
CA GLY A 34 -21.36 2.76 -23.89
C GLY A 34 -20.21 2.07 -23.15
N ILE A 35 -19.04 2.71 -23.17
CA ILE A 35 -17.81 2.20 -22.48
C ILE A 35 -17.66 2.75 -21.05
N THR A 36 -18.54 3.66 -20.61
CA THR A 36 -18.44 4.33 -19.31
C THR A 36 -19.43 3.74 -18.32
N ARG A 37 -18.93 3.28 -17.17
CA ARG A 37 -19.74 2.80 -16.05
C ARG A 37 -19.85 3.89 -14.99
N PHE A 38 -21.07 4.33 -14.75
CA PHE A 38 -21.41 5.22 -13.64
C PHE A 38 -21.68 4.41 -12.39
N LYS A 39 -20.78 4.50 -11.42
CA LYS A 39 -20.93 3.82 -10.13
C LYS A 39 -21.96 4.57 -9.27
N PRO A 40 -22.85 3.86 -8.54
CA PRO A 40 -23.73 4.50 -7.59
C PRO A 40 -22.91 5.18 -6.50
N TRP A 41 -23.45 6.25 -5.91
CA TRP A 41 -22.74 7.08 -4.93
C TRP A 41 -22.24 6.29 -3.71
N TYR A 42 -22.99 5.28 -3.27
CA TYR A 42 -22.63 4.45 -2.11
C TYR A 42 -21.40 3.54 -2.36
N GLU A 43 -21.06 3.20 -3.61
CA GLU A 43 -19.82 2.48 -3.91
C GLU A 43 -18.57 3.34 -3.65
N ASN A 44 -18.72 4.66 -3.62
CA ASN A 44 -17.64 5.59 -3.33
C ASN A 44 -17.51 5.91 -1.83
N VAL A 45 -18.47 5.48 -1.01
CA VAL A 45 -18.41 5.66 0.45
C VAL A 45 -17.48 4.61 1.03
N LYS A 46 -16.32 5.04 1.53
CA LYS A 46 -15.42 4.17 2.27
C LYS A 46 -16.06 3.84 3.62
N LEU A 47 -16.55 2.62 3.73
CA LEU A 47 -17.08 2.10 4.98
C LEU A 47 -15.92 1.66 5.88
N GLY A 48 -15.90 2.14 7.13
CA GLY A 48 -14.91 1.74 8.12
C GLY A 48 -15.01 0.26 8.51
N MET A 49 -14.03 -0.21 9.26
CA MET A 49 -13.93 -1.59 9.74
C MET A 49 -15.15 -2.03 10.56
N ASP A 50 -15.84 -1.09 11.24
CA ASP A 50 -17.03 -1.37 12.03
C ASP A 50 -18.21 -1.92 11.21
N ILE A 51 -18.22 -1.60 9.90
CA ILE A 51 -19.30 -2.01 8.99
C ILE A 51 -18.86 -3.13 8.06
N LYS A 52 -17.65 -3.04 7.52
CA LYS A 52 -17.11 -4.05 6.58
C LYS A 52 -16.46 -5.24 7.28
N GLY A 53 -16.17 -5.10 8.57
CA GLY A 53 -15.26 -6.01 9.25
C GLY A 53 -13.81 -5.78 8.81
N GLY A 54 -12.90 -6.53 9.35
CA GLY A 54 -11.49 -6.42 9.02
C GLY A 54 -10.59 -6.97 10.10
N VAL A 55 -9.30 -6.72 9.96
CA VAL A 55 -8.25 -7.21 10.84
C VAL A 55 -7.51 -6.02 11.44
N THR A 56 -7.33 -6.04 12.75
CA THR A 56 -6.43 -5.15 13.48
C THR A 56 -5.26 -5.96 14.05
N VAL A 57 -4.04 -5.58 13.70
CA VAL A 57 -2.83 -6.19 14.24
C VAL A 57 -1.97 -5.10 14.88
N ILE A 58 -1.44 -5.38 16.05
CA ILE A 58 -0.52 -4.49 16.74
C ILE A 58 0.86 -5.14 16.76
N TYR A 59 1.83 -4.46 16.16
CA TYR A 59 3.23 -4.85 16.17
C TYR A 59 3.97 -4.06 17.24
N GLU A 60 4.83 -4.72 17.98
CA GLU A 60 5.72 -4.09 18.93
C GLU A 60 7.14 -4.09 18.36
N ALA A 61 7.70 -2.90 18.17
CA ALA A 61 9.07 -2.75 17.73
C ALA A 61 10.00 -2.90 18.92
N LYS A 62 11.04 -3.72 18.75
CA LYS A 62 12.12 -3.85 19.73
C LYS A 62 13.22 -2.86 19.41
N GLU A 63 13.64 -2.10 20.41
CA GLU A 63 14.74 -1.18 20.28
C GLU A 63 16.04 -1.92 20.04
N LYS A 64 16.83 -1.43 19.06
CA LYS A 64 18.21 -1.88 18.84
C LYS A 64 19.13 -0.80 19.38
N GLU A 65 20.07 -1.18 20.22
CA GLU A 65 21.02 -0.28 20.85
C GLU A 65 21.76 0.58 19.80
N GLY A 66 21.83 1.89 20.02
CA GLY A 66 22.47 2.83 19.10
C GLY A 66 21.68 3.21 17.86
N SER A 67 20.42 2.82 17.73
CA SER A 67 19.55 3.19 16.60
C SER A 67 18.73 4.44 16.90
N ASP A 68 18.45 5.25 15.86
CA ASP A 68 17.38 6.24 15.92
C ASP A 68 16.04 5.51 15.84
N PHE A 69 15.45 5.26 16.99
CA PHE A 69 14.25 4.44 17.13
C PHE A 69 13.04 5.07 16.43
N ASP A 70 12.85 6.38 16.54
CA ASP A 70 11.73 7.06 15.90
C ASP A 70 11.83 7.03 14.38
N ALA A 71 13.02 7.20 13.82
CA ALA A 71 13.24 7.03 12.39
C ALA A 71 13.04 5.57 11.97
N GLY A 72 13.38 4.61 12.84
CA GLY A 72 13.10 3.19 12.66
C GLY A 72 11.61 2.90 12.53
N ILE A 73 10.79 3.40 13.44
CA ILE A 73 9.33 3.25 13.41
C ILE A 73 8.74 3.81 12.11
N LYS A 74 9.14 5.02 11.71
CA LYS A 74 8.67 5.63 10.45
C LYS A 74 9.02 4.78 9.23
N ARG A 75 10.24 4.21 9.18
CA ARG A 75 10.64 3.29 8.10
C ARG A 75 9.79 2.03 8.07
N ILE A 76 9.48 1.44 9.23
CA ILE A 76 8.60 0.25 9.31
C ILE A 76 7.20 0.58 8.79
N ILE A 77 6.63 1.72 9.16
CA ILE A 77 5.33 2.16 8.66
C ILE A 77 5.34 2.24 7.13
N THR A 78 6.34 2.90 6.54
CA THR A 78 6.49 2.98 5.08
C THR A 78 6.64 1.61 4.41
N ILE A 79 7.38 0.69 5.04
CA ILE A 79 7.51 -0.70 4.53
C ILE A 79 6.16 -1.41 4.56
N PHE A 80 5.40 -1.26 5.64
CA PHE A 80 4.07 -1.87 5.77
C PHE A 80 3.09 -1.32 4.73
N GLU A 81 3.06 0.00 4.54
CA GLU A 81 2.26 0.66 3.50
C GLU A 81 2.59 0.11 2.10
N ASN A 82 3.86 0.03 1.76
CA ASN A 82 4.31 -0.48 0.46
C ASN A 82 3.94 -1.97 0.27
N ARG A 83 4.11 -2.81 1.29
CA ARG A 83 3.78 -4.23 1.23
C ARG A 83 2.28 -4.46 1.04
N LEU A 84 1.45 -3.73 1.80
CA LEU A 84 0.01 -3.85 1.71
C LEU A 84 -0.53 -3.31 0.39
N SER A 85 -0.04 -2.15 -0.06
CA SER A 85 -0.39 -1.56 -1.35
C SER A 85 -0.02 -2.47 -2.52
N SER A 86 1.16 -3.08 -2.51
CA SER A 86 1.61 -4.01 -3.56
C SER A 86 0.74 -5.28 -3.66
N LYS A 87 0.04 -5.64 -2.59
CA LYS A 87 -0.93 -6.74 -2.55
C LYS A 87 -2.36 -6.31 -2.84
N GLY A 88 -2.58 -5.03 -3.14
CA GLY A 88 -3.88 -4.49 -3.52
C GLY A 88 -4.77 -4.08 -2.34
N TYR A 89 -4.26 -4.08 -1.10
CA TYR A 89 -4.99 -3.54 0.04
C TYR A 89 -5.01 -2.02 -0.04
N SER A 90 -6.17 -1.43 -0.27
CA SER A 90 -6.36 0.02 -0.44
C SER A 90 -6.94 0.70 0.79
N ASP A 91 -7.71 -0.02 1.60
CA ASP A 91 -8.37 0.48 2.80
C ASP A 91 -7.57 0.06 4.04
N VAL A 92 -6.39 0.68 4.20
CA VAL A 92 -5.43 0.41 5.27
C VAL A 92 -5.21 1.66 6.10
N SER A 93 -5.18 1.50 7.41
CA SER A 93 -4.75 2.54 8.36
C SER A 93 -3.56 2.03 9.16
N ILE A 94 -2.42 2.71 9.08
CA ILE A 94 -1.22 2.36 9.83
C ILE A 94 -0.87 3.55 10.72
N THR A 95 -0.89 3.34 12.02
CA THR A 95 -0.65 4.41 13.00
C THR A 95 0.33 3.97 14.07
N GLN A 96 1.19 4.90 14.47
CA GLN A 96 2.02 4.69 15.65
C GLN A 96 1.19 4.81 16.90
N GLN A 97 1.30 3.84 17.80
CA GLN A 97 0.64 3.81 19.10
C GLN A 97 1.67 3.84 20.23
N GLY A 98 1.73 4.96 20.93
CA GLY A 98 2.78 5.17 21.92
C GLY A 98 4.16 5.30 21.26
N THR A 99 5.22 4.84 21.95
CA THR A 99 6.60 4.98 21.48
C THR A 99 7.05 3.81 20.59
N ASN A 100 6.58 2.59 20.85
CA ASN A 100 7.15 1.37 20.29
C ASN A 100 6.14 0.46 19.58
N ARG A 101 4.88 0.87 19.46
CA ARG A 101 3.85 0.06 18.80
C ARG A 101 3.37 0.67 17.51
N ILE A 102 3.05 -0.20 16.56
CA ILE A 102 2.46 0.15 15.26
C ILE A 102 1.16 -0.62 15.16
N ARG A 103 0.06 0.10 15.04
CA ARG A 103 -1.27 -0.44 14.81
C ARG A 103 -1.54 -0.45 13.32
N VAL A 104 -1.89 -1.61 12.78
CA VAL A 104 -2.26 -1.83 11.39
C VAL A 104 -3.71 -2.29 11.36
N GLU A 105 -4.54 -1.56 10.66
CA GLU A 105 -5.96 -1.83 10.47
C GLU A 105 -6.23 -1.98 8.98
N ILE A 106 -6.85 -3.11 8.60
CA ILE A 106 -7.14 -3.42 7.20
C ILE A 106 -8.61 -3.83 7.13
N ALA A 107 -9.40 -3.06 6.40
CA ALA A 107 -10.80 -3.38 6.16
C ALA A 107 -10.95 -4.50 5.11
N ASP A 108 -12.06 -5.24 5.21
CA ASP A 108 -12.46 -6.27 4.23
C ASP A 108 -11.48 -7.45 4.09
N VAL A 109 -10.78 -7.80 5.18
CA VAL A 109 -9.86 -8.94 5.24
C VAL A 109 -10.35 -9.95 6.26
N ALA A 110 -10.45 -11.20 5.86
CA ALA A 110 -10.97 -12.27 6.69
C ALA A 110 -9.89 -12.98 7.54
N SER A 111 -8.60 -12.86 7.20
CA SER A 111 -7.53 -13.66 7.77
C SER A 111 -6.42 -12.82 8.39
N VAL A 112 -6.27 -12.93 9.70
CA VAL A 112 -5.14 -12.35 10.46
C VAL A 112 -3.81 -13.00 10.06
N SER A 113 -3.83 -14.30 9.73
CA SER A 113 -2.61 -15.05 9.38
C SER A 113 -1.97 -14.55 8.09
N ASP A 114 -2.77 -14.17 7.09
CA ASP A 114 -2.28 -13.66 5.81
C ASP A 114 -1.60 -12.31 5.98
N VAL A 115 -2.21 -11.42 6.77
CA VAL A 115 -1.64 -10.13 7.11
C VAL A 115 -0.35 -10.28 7.91
N SER A 116 -0.36 -11.15 8.93
CA SER A 116 0.80 -11.40 9.78
C SER A 116 1.96 -11.99 8.99
N SER A 117 1.71 -12.92 8.07
CA SER A 117 2.75 -13.49 7.22
C SER A 117 3.35 -12.47 6.26
N LEU A 118 2.51 -11.60 5.68
CA LEU A 118 2.93 -10.54 4.76
C LEU A 118 3.80 -9.47 5.45
N LEU A 119 3.39 -9.02 6.63
CA LEU A 119 4.07 -7.95 7.35
C LEU A 119 5.21 -8.46 8.24
N GLY A 120 5.05 -9.65 8.83
CA GLY A 120 6.00 -10.23 9.77
C GLY A 120 7.25 -10.82 9.13
N THR A 121 7.29 -11.00 7.80
CA THR A 121 8.48 -11.54 7.14
C THR A 121 9.53 -10.44 6.97
N PRO A 122 10.66 -10.49 7.70
CA PRO A 122 11.73 -9.52 7.51
C PRO A 122 12.31 -9.67 6.11
N GLY A 123 12.41 -8.57 5.38
CA GLY A 123 13.18 -8.54 4.16
C GLY A 123 14.67 -8.58 4.52
N LYS A 124 15.41 -9.55 4.01
CA LYS A 124 16.87 -9.63 4.16
C LYS A 124 17.51 -9.29 2.82
N LEU A 125 18.25 -8.20 2.77
CA LEU A 125 19.02 -7.85 1.58
C LEU A 125 20.37 -8.56 1.65
N GLU A 126 20.67 -9.33 0.62
CA GLU A 126 21.93 -10.03 0.46
C GLU A 126 22.45 -9.81 -0.96
N PHE A 127 23.73 -9.53 -1.09
CA PHE A 127 24.45 -9.55 -2.34
C PHE A 127 25.14 -10.92 -2.45
N ARG A 128 24.90 -11.63 -3.54
CA ARG A 128 25.40 -13.00 -3.74
C ARG A 128 26.22 -13.07 -5.01
N ASP A 129 27.22 -13.97 -5.01
CA ASP A 129 27.96 -14.34 -6.22
C ASP A 129 27.15 -15.29 -7.11
N ASP A 130 27.69 -15.66 -8.25
CA ASP A 130 27.08 -16.59 -9.22
C ASP A 130 26.94 -18.02 -8.63
N GLU A 131 27.74 -18.36 -7.62
CA GLU A 131 27.67 -19.64 -6.90
C GLU A 131 26.60 -19.62 -5.77
N GLY A 132 26.00 -18.43 -5.50
CA GLY A 132 24.98 -18.23 -4.47
C GLY A 132 25.53 -17.93 -3.08
N ASN A 133 26.85 -17.74 -2.92
CA ASN A 133 27.45 -17.35 -1.65
C ASN A 133 27.12 -15.90 -1.31
N VAL A 134 26.88 -15.61 -0.04
CA VAL A 134 26.61 -14.24 0.42
C VAL A 134 27.94 -13.46 0.51
N ILE A 135 28.04 -12.39 -0.27
CA ILE A 135 29.20 -11.47 -0.29
C ILE A 135 29.03 -10.40 0.77
N CYS A 136 27.86 -9.72 0.75
CA CYS A 136 27.49 -8.63 1.63
C CYS A 136 26.02 -8.74 2.03
N THR A 137 25.69 -8.16 3.19
CA THR A 137 24.31 -8.05 3.69
C THR A 137 23.87 -6.59 3.78
N GLY A 138 22.55 -6.39 3.94
CA GLY A 138 21.99 -5.05 4.12
C GLY A 138 22.50 -4.31 5.35
N ASP A 139 23.00 -5.03 6.36
CA ASP A 139 23.61 -4.42 7.57
C ASP A 139 24.93 -3.68 7.25
N GLN A 140 25.60 -4.05 6.17
CA GLN A 140 26.85 -3.42 5.69
C GLN A 140 26.60 -2.25 4.72
N LEU A 141 25.33 -1.89 4.50
CA LEU A 141 24.96 -0.72 3.70
C LEU A 141 24.99 0.54 4.56
N LYS A 142 25.80 1.51 4.10
CA LYS A 142 25.82 2.86 4.67
C LYS A 142 24.71 3.74 4.10
N SER A 143 24.47 3.64 2.78
CA SER A 143 23.40 4.37 2.10
C SER A 143 22.99 3.68 0.81
N ALA A 144 21.73 3.87 0.41
CA ALA A 144 21.21 3.54 -0.90
C ALA A 144 20.40 4.75 -1.39
N THR A 145 20.72 5.28 -2.57
CA THR A 145 20.06 6.46 -3.13
C THR A 145 19.62 6.17 -4.54
N TYR A 146 18.36 6.42 -4.85
CA TYR A 146 17.84 6.34 -6.20
C TYR A 146 18.40 7.52 -7.01
N LEU A 147 19.09 7.23 -8.12
CA LEU A 147 19.70 8.24 -8.97
C LEU A 147 18.81 8.65 -10.15
N GLY A 148 17.78 7.90 -10.46
CA GLY A 148 16.93 8.16 -11.60
C GLY A 148 16.85 6.95 -12.56
N GLN A 149 16.46 7.24 -13.79
CA GLN A 149 16.31 6.26 -14.85
C GLN A 149 17.37 6.53 -15.92
N ASP A 150 18.12 5.50 -16.29
CA ASP A 150 19.07 5.53 -17.40
C ASP A 150 18.51 4.62 -18.52
N GLY A 151 17.96 5.25 -19.56
CA GLY A 151 17.22 4.54 -20.60
C GLY A 151 15.93 3.91 -20.03
N SER A 152 15.82 2.58 -20.09
CA SER A 152 14.71 1.79 -19.52
C SER A 152 14.97 1.32 -18.09
N ASP A 153 16.18 1.50 -17.56
CA ASP A 153 16.62 0.89 -16.32
C ASP A 153 16.60 1.86 -15.13
N TYR A 154 16.24 1.36 -13.97
CA TYR A 154 16.27 2.12 -12.73
C TYR A 154 17.65 1.97 -12.09
N VAL A 155 18.29 3.09 -11.75
CA VAL A 155 19.63 3.11 -11.17
C VAL A 155 19.59 3.51 -9.71
N VAL A 156 20.21 2.69 -8.87
CA VAL A 156 20.36 2.92 -7.42
C VAL A 156 21.85 2.96 -7.09
N SER A 157 22.31 4.08 -6.53
CA SER A 157 23.65 4.20 -5.95
C SER A 157 23.67 3.57 -4.58
N ILE A 158 24.64 2.68 -4.35
CA ILE A 158 24.81 1.96 -3.09
C ILE A 158 26.19 2.30 -2.54
N ALA A 159 26.27 2.68 -1.27
CA ALA A 159 27.53 2.83 -0.55
C ALA A 159 27.56 1.81 0.60
N PHE A 160 28.65 1.08 0.69
CA PHE A 160 28.93 0.14 1.77
C PHE A 160 29.74 0.81 2.89
N ASP A 161 29.73 0.21 4.06
CA ASP A 161 30.70 0.49 5.10
C ASP A 161 32.09 -0.08 4.75
N SER A 162 33.05 0.00 5.68
CA SER A 162 34.43 -0.45 5.47
C SER A 162 34.52 -1.94 5.19
N ASP A 163 33.70 -2.75 5.86
CA ASP A 163 33.73 -4.21 5.77
C ASP A 163 33.00 -4.70 4.51
N GLY A 164 31.85 -4.13 4.23
CA GLY A 164 31.11 -4.41 2.99
C GLY A 164 31.91 -4.00 1.74
N THR A 165 32.63 -2.87 1.80
CA THR A 165 33.51 -2.43 0.70
C THR A 165 34.62 -3.44 0.41
N LYS A 166 35.26 -3.98 1.46
CA LYS A 166 36.31 -5.01 1.30
C LYS A 166 35.76 -6.29 0.71
N SER A 167 34.67 -6.81 1.30
CA SER A 167 34.04 -8.05 0.82
C SER A 167 33.57 -7.93 -0.61
N PHE A 168 32.95 -6.81 -0.97
CA PHE A 168 32.49 -6.57 -2.35
C PHE A 168 33.65 -6.45 -3.34
N ALA A 169 34.75 -5.74 -2.95
CA ALA A 169 35.93 -5.61 -3.78
C ALA A 169 36.64 -6.95 -4.01
N GLU A 170 36.74 -7.81 -2.98
CA GLU A 170 37.32 -9.16 -3.09
C GLU A 170 36.47 -10.05 -4.02
N ALA A 171 35.15 -10.03 -3.87
CA ALA A 171 34.25 -10.80 -4.74
C ALA A 171 34.33 -10.33 -6.19
N THR A 172 34.36 -9.02 -6.43
CA THR A 172 34.49 -8.46 -7.79
C THR A 172 35.81 -8.84 -8.42
N LYS A 173 36.92 -8.84 -7.67
CA LYS A 173 38.24 -9.30 -8.19
C LYS A 173 38.28 -10.79 -8.56
N LYS A 174 37.48 -11.61 -7.85
CA LYS A 174 37.37 -13.05 -8.10
C LYS A 174 36.51 -13.33 -9.34
N ALA A 175 35.56 -12.44 -9.64
CA ALA A 175 34.63 -12.58 -10.77
C ALA A 175 35.19 -12.06 -12.10
N LEU A 176 36.31 -11.28 -12.09
CA LEU A 176 37.06 -10.80 -13.27
C LEU A 176 38.16 -11.76 -13.67
#